data_2b2bcacc6b9c91120cba3611e6159021
#
_entry.id   2b2bcacc6b9c91120cba3611e6159021
#
_cell.length_a   1.000
_cell.length_b   1.000
_cell.length_c   1.000
_cell.angle_alpha   90.00
_cell.angle_beta   90.00
_cell.angle_gamma   90.00
#
_symmetry.space_group_name_H-M   'P 1'
#
loop_
_entity.id
_entity.type
_entity.pdbx_description
1 polymer ?
#
loop_
_entity_poly.entity_id
_entity_poly.type
_entity_poly.pdbx_seq_one_letter_code
_entity_poly.pdbx_strand_id
1 'polypeptide(L)'
;MAEVDSIAGVFSNINLFQVFSFEGRLKHCVQTAFLFSDKIQQTLNQLPFKMTPETQKQLKITDVSAKKLEKLNLHTAWDLVLHLPLRYEDETHIMPIKDAPIGVPCQVEGEVIYQEVTFKPRKQLIIQIADGSGSVLFLRFIHFYASNQKQMAVGKRIRAVGEIKHGFHGDEMIHPKIRDAEGSGLAESLTPIYPTVNGLNQPTLRRIIQTALDVTPLHDTLPDALLGRLKLPYLAESLRLLHSPPPSFTIHQLSDGTLPAWQRLKFDEL
;
A
#
# COMPACT_ATOMS: atom_id res chain seq x y z
N MET A 1 -30.91 -18.50 9.31
CA MET A 1 -31.97 -17.86 8.50
C MET A 1 -32.91 -16.97 9.30
N ALA A 2 -33.11 -17.19 10.60
CA ALA A 2 -34.01 -16.36 11.44
C ALA A 2 -33.39 -15.04 11.97
N GLU A 3 -32.07 -14.85 11.94
CA GLU A 3 -31.43 -13.63 12.43
C GLU A 3 -31.27 -12.53 11.36
N VAL A 4 -31.32 -12.89 10.08
CA VAL A 4 -31.23 -11.92 8.98
C VAL A 4 -32.55 -11.17 8.79
N ASP A 5 -33.67 -11.83 9.07
CA ASP A 5 -35.00 -11.22 8.96
C ASP A 5 -35.28 -10.19 10.09
N SER A 6 -34.58 -10.30 11.23
CA SER A 6 -34.66 -9.32 12.32
C SER A 6 -34.00 -7.97 11.98
N ILE A 7 -32.93 -7.97 11.17
CA ILE A 7 -32.24 -6.75 10.76
C ILE A 7 -33.01 -6.02 9.66
N ALA A 8 -33.61 -6.74 8.73
CA ALA A 8 -34.47 -6.15 7.69
C ALA A 8 -35.71 -5.45 8.27
N GLY A 9 -36.25 -5.93 9.40
CA GLY A 9 -37.39 -5.31 10.09
C GLY A 9 -37.10 -3.98 10.76
N VAL A 10 -35.82 -3.67 11.08
CA VAL A 10 -35.42 -2.40 11.69
C VAL A 10 -35.32 -1.29 10.65
N PHE A 11 -34.98 -1.63 9.40
CA PHE A 11 -34.85 -0.65 8.30
C PHE A 11 -36.17 -0.28 7.61
N SER A 12 -37.22 -1.10 7.74
CA SER A 12 -38.52 -0.82 7.10
C SER A 12 -39.34 0.29 7.79
N ASN A 13 -38.99 0.73 9.00
CA ASN A 13 -39.70 1.75 9.77
C ASN A 13 -39.05 3.12 9.85
N ILE A 14 -37.94 3.36 9.11
CA ILE A 14 -37.32 4.70 9.05
C ILE A 14 -37.75 5.38 7.77
N ASN A 15 -38.82 6.18 7.87
CA ASN A 15 -39.34 7.00 6.78
C ASN A 15 -38.41 8.24 6.64
N LEU A 16 -37.37 8.11 5.83
CA LEU A 16 -36.34 9.12 5.59
C LEU A 16 -36.84 10.42 4.96
N PHE A 17 -38.13 10.52 4.59
CA PHE A 17 -38.70 11.67 3.91
C PHE A 17 -39.31 12.75 4.80
N GLN A 18 -39.36 12.58 6.13
CA GLN A 18 -39.95 13.57 7.05
C GLN A 18 -38.96 14.48 7.80
N VAL A 19 -37.65 14.42 7.50
CA VAL A 19 -36.63 15.19 8.25
C VAL A 19 -36.26 16.54 7.60
N PHE A 20 -36.78 16.83 6.41
CA PHE A 20 -36.44 18.10 5.70
C PHE A 20 -37.55 19.15 5.76
N SER A 21 -37.93 19.53 6.96
CA SER A 21 -38.64 20.81 7.13
C SER A 21 -38.61 21.21 8.61
N PHE A 22 -37.60 21.95 9.03
CA PHE A 22 -37.67 22.99 10.07
C PHE A 22 -36.29 23.52 10.43
N GLU A 23 -36.02 24.76 10.08
CA GLU A 23 -34.93 25.57 10.60
C GLU A 23 -35.09 25.74 12.12
N GLY A 24 -34.13 25.23 12.90
CA GLY A 24 -34.06 25.44 14.34
C GLY A 24 -33.61 24.27 15.21
N ARG A 25 -33.52 23.03 14.68
CA ARG A 25 -33.13 21.83 15.46
C ARG A 25 -31.90 21.11 14.94
N LEU A 26 -31.07 21.75 14.11
CA LEU A 26 -29.90 21.11 13.50
C LEU A 26 -28.89 20.57 14.53
N LYS A 27 -28.71 21.26 15.65
CA LYS A 27 -27.74 20.81 16.68
C LYS A 27 -28.14 19.49 17.37
N HIS A 28 -29.42 19.23 17.53
CA HIS A 28 -29.89 17.99 18.18
C HIS A 28 -29.89 16.79 17.22
N CYS A 29 -30.23 17.01 15.95
CA CYS A 29 -30.21 15.95 14.94
C CYS A 29 -28.79 15.48 14.62
N VAL A 30 -27.83 16.38 14.51
CA VAL A 30 -26.41 16.05 14.29
C VAL A 30 -25.84 15.25 15.46
N GLN A 31 -26.16 15.65 16.69
CA GLN A 31 -25.70 14.94 17.89
C GLN A 31 -26.34 13.57 18.05
N THR A 32 -27.61 13.40 17.66
CA THR A 32 -28.32 12.12 17.67
C THR A 32 -27.84 11.20 16.54
N ALA A 33 -27.54 11.75 15.36
CA ALA A 33 -26.94 10.99 14.23
C ALA A 33 -25.52 10.53 14.57
N PHE A 34 -24.71 11.36 15.24
CA PHE A 34 -23.38 10.97 15.72
C PHE A 34 -23.44 9.86 16.76
N LEU A 35 -24.31 9.97 17.76
CA LEU A 35 -24.51 8.92 18.78
C LEU A 35 -25.10 7.63 18.21
N PHE A 36 -25.87 7.72 17.14
CA PHE A 36 -26.39 6.55 16.42
C PHE A 36 -25.30 5.91 15.56
N SER A 37 -24.46 6.71 14.92
CA SER A 37 -23.29 6.26 14.17
C SER A 37 -22.30 5.53 15.10
N ASP A 38 -21.98 6.11 16.28
CA ASP A 38 -21.05 5.50 17.24
C ASP A 38 -21.59 4.18 17.80
N LYS A 39 -22.89 4.08 18.09
CA LYS A 39 -23.52 2.82 18.54
C LYS A 39 -23.54 1.75 17.44
N ILE A 40 -23.85 2.13 16.20
CA ILE A 40 -23.79 1.22 15.05
C ILE A 40 -22.35 0.78 14.82
N GLN A 41 -21.38 1.70 14.86
CA GLN A 41 -19.97 1.40 14.72
C GLN A 41 -19.45 0.49 15.84
N GLN A 42 -19.86 0.74 17.09
CA GLN A 42 -19.53 -0.15 18.23
C GLN A 42 -20.18 -1.53 18.10
N THR A 43 -21.41 -1.62 17.61
CA THR A 43 -22.10 -2.91 17.38
C THR A 43 -21.49 -3.65 16.20
N LEU A 44 -21.13 -2.97 15.11
CA LEU A 44 -20.43 -3.55 13.97
C LEU A 44 -19.02 -4.03 14.36
N ASN A 45 -18.32 -3.32 15.23
CA ASN A 45 -17.00 -3.71 15.74
C ASN A 45 -17.03 -4.89 16.72
N GLN A 46 -18.21 -5.27 17.25
CA GLN A 46 -18.38 -6.43 18.14
C GLN A 46 -18.74 -7.73 17.40
N LEU A 47 -19.14 -7.66 16.14
CA LEU A 47 -19.30 -8.84 15.30
C LEU A 47 -17.92 -9.32 14.84
N PRO A 48 -17.55 -10.58 15.03
CA PRO A 48 -16.32 -11.12 14.46
C PRO A 48 -16.50 -11.20 12.94
N PHE A 49 -16.25 -10.08 12.24
CA PHE A 49 -16.28 -10.04 10.79
C PHE A 49 -15.10 -10.88 10.28
N LYS A 50 -15.37 -12.10 9.91
CA LYS A 50 -14.41 -12.95 9.18
C LYS A 50 -14.66 -12.77 7.69
N MET A 51 -13.56 -12.71 6.93
CA MET A 51 -13.65 -12.71 5.48
C MET A 51 -14.40 -13.96 4.99
N THR A 52 -15.46 -13.76 4.22
CA THR A 52 -16.29 -14.88 3.75
C THR A 52 -15.51 -15.78 2.78
N PRO A 53 -15.80 -17.10 2.73
CA PRO A 53 -15.16 -18.00 1.78
C PRO A 53 -15.32 -17.56 0.31
N GLU A 54 -16.45 -16.93 -0.02
CA GLU A 54 -16.70 -16.37 -1.35
C GLU A 54 -15.75 -15.22 -1.69
N THR A 55 -15.58 -14.28 -0.76
CA THR A 55 -14.62 -13.19 -0.89
C THR A 55 -13.20 -13.70 -1.03
N GLN A 56 -12.81 -14.71 -0.23
CA GLN A 56 -11.49 -15.33 -0.34
C GLN A 56 -11.27 -15.97 -1.71
N LYS A 57 -12.25 -16.68 -2.23
CA LYS A 57 -12.19 -17.31 -3.57
C LYS A 57 -12.10 -16.25 -4.67
N GLN A 58 -12.94 -15.22 -4.61
CA GLN A 58 -12.96 -14.12 -5.59
C GLN A 58 -11.62 -13.38 -5.63
N LEU A 59 -11.02 -13.10 -4.47
CA LEU A 59 -9.76 -12.38 -4.34
C LEU A 59 -8.52 -13.28 -4.39
N LYS A 60 -8.70 -14.59 -4.59
CA LYS A 60 -7.61 -15.60 -4.61
C LYS A 60 -6.73 -15.53 -3.36
N ILE A 61 -7.38 -15.43 -2.17
CA ILE A 61 -6.72 -15.31 -0.87
C ILE A 61 -6.66 -16.68 -0.21
N THR A 62 -5.50 -17.06 0.31
CA THR A 62 -5.34 -18.27 1.12
C THR A 62 -5.81 -18.03 2.56
N ASP A 63 -6.22 -19.10 3.27
CA ASP A 63 -6.64 -19.01 4.69
C ASP A 63 -5.58 -18.36 5.58
N VAL A 64 -4.30 -18.62 5.30
CA VAL A 64 -3.19 -18.02 6.03
C VAL A 64 -3.14 -16.51 5.81
N SER A 65 -3.37 -16.05 4.58
CA SER A 65 -3.40 -14.62 4.28
C SER A 65 -4.66 -13.95 4.83
N ALA A 66 -5.82 -14.62 4.77
CA ALA A 66 -7.07 -14.13 5.33
C ALA A 66 -6.95 -13.81 6.83
N LYS A 67 -6.40 -14.76 7.62
CA LYS A 67 -6.14 -14.53 9.05
C LYS A 67 -5.20 -13.37 9.35
N LYS A 68 -4.32 -13.00 8.41
CA LYS A 68 -3.43 -11.85 8.55
C LYS A 68 -4.13 -10.54 8.17
N LEU A 69 -4.97 -10.58 7.15
CA LEU A 69 -5.83 -9.45 6.76
C LEU A 69 -6.83 -9.11 7.86
N GLU A 70 -7.41 -10.11 8.54
CA GLU A 70 -8.27 -9.92 9.72
C GLU A 70 -7.58 -9.12 10.83
N LYS A 71 -6.25 -9.32 11.04
CA LYS A 71 -5.48 -8.53 12.01
C LYS A 71 -5.30 -7.06 11.61
N LEU A 72 -5.52 -6.74 10.35
CA LEU A 72 -5.55 -5.37 9.82
C LEU A 72 -6.98 -4.83 9.73
N ASN A 73 -7.98 -5.56 10.25
CA ASN A 73 -9.41 -5.28 10.10
C ASN A 73 -9.87 -5.21 8.63
N LEU A 74 -9.23 -5.99 7.75
CA LEU A 74 -9.58 -6.07 6.33
C LEU A 74 -10.39 -7.35 6.08
N HIS A 75 -11.71 -7.21 5.96
CA HIS A 75 -12.66 -8.32 5.88
C HIS A 75 -13.39 -8.41 4.54
N THR A 76 -13.49 -7.30 3.83
CA THR A 76 -14.24 -7.17 2.58
C THR A 76 -13.33 -6.69 1.45
N ALA A 77 -13.81 -6.80 0.20
CA ALA A 77 -13.11 -6.23 -0.95
C ALA A 77 -13.02 -4.70 -0.86
N TRP A 78 -14.03 -4.04 -0.28
CA TRP A 78 -14.03 -2.60 -0.03
C TRP A 78 -12.97 -2.19 0.99
N ASP A 79 -12.79 -2.95 2.09
CA ASP A 79 -11.73 -2.65 3.07
C ASP A 79 -10.35 -2.69 2.42
N LEU A 80 -10.15 -3.64 1.50
CA LEU A 80 -8.90 -3.76 0.74
C LEU A 80 -8.67 -2.60 -0.22
N VAL A 81 -9.73 -2.15 -0.91
CA VAL A 81 -9.66 -1.00 -1.82
C VAL A 81 -9.41 0.31 -1.06
N LEU A 82 -9.96 0.43 0.16
CA LEU A 82 -9.73 1.59 1.03
C LEU A 82 -8.48 1.47 1.89
N HIS A 83 -7.76 0.35 1.83
CA HIS A 83 -6.47 0.19 2.50
C HIS A 83 -5.38 0.91 1.72
N LEU A 84 -5.27 2.22 1.92
CA LEU A 84 -4.42 3.11 1.14
C LEU A 84 -2.94 2.94 1.44
N PRO A 85 -2.05 3.24 0.48
CA PRO A 85 -0.61 3.21 0.69
C PRO A 85 -0.16 4.22 1.74
N LEU A 86 0.78 3.78 2.59
CA LEU A 86 1.47 4.65 3.56
C LEU A 86 2.51 5.55 2.89
N ARG A 87 3.19 5.01 1.87
CA ARG A 87 4.21 5.70 1.07
C ARG A 87 4.41 4.98 -0.25
N TYR A 88 5.23 5.58 -1.12
CA TYR A 88 5.59 5.02 -2.43
C TYR A 88 7.11 4.87 -2.53
N GLU A 89 7.55 3.89 -3.32
CA GLU A 89 8.94 3.68 -3.70
C GLU A 89 9.03 3.77 -5.23
N ASP A 90 10.04 4.46 -5.74
CA ASP A 90 10.25 4.55 -7.17
C ASP A 90 11.15 3.40 -7.65
N GLU A 91 10.52 2.43 -8.27
CA GLU A 91 11.17 1.29 -8.91
C GLU A 91 10.99 1.33 -10.45
N THR A 92 10.59 2.50 -10.99
CA THR A 92 10.30 2.67 -12.42
C THR A 92 11.51 2.97 -13.25
N HIS A 93 12.58 3.44 -12.65
CA HIS A 93 13.85 3.71 -13.32
C HIS A 93 15.06 3.27 -12.48
N ILE A 94 16.18 3.06 -13.16
CA ILE A 94 17.46 2.72 -12.54
C ILE A 94 18.33 3.98 -12.56
N MET A 95 18.86 4.33 -11.39
CA MET A 95 19.82 5.44 -11.28
C MET A 95 21.25 4.90 -11.35
N PRO A 96 22.17 5.60 -12.05
CA PRO A 96 23.59 5.32 -11.92
C PRO A 96 24.05 5.48 -10.46
N ILE A 97 24.95 4.61 -9.99
CA ILE A 97 25.42 4.65 -8.59
C ILE A 97 25.99 6.03 -8.23
N LYS A 98 26.72 6.64 -9.15
CA LYS A 98 27.36 7.97 -8.97
C LYS A 98 26.35 9.11 -8.76
N ASP A 99 25.14 8.99 -9.34
CA ASP A 99 24.11 10.03 -9.33
C ASP A 99 23.01 9.74 -8.28
N ALA A 100 23.12 8.62 -7.58
CA ALA A 100 22.10 8.17 -6.62
C ALA A 100 22.13 9.05 -5.35
N PRO A 101 20.99 9.63 -4.94
CA PRO A 101 20.95 10.56 -3.81
C PRO A 101 21.16 9.86 -2.48
N ILE A 102 21.89 10.51 -1.58
CA ILE A 102 22.04 10.06 -0.19
C ILE A 102 20.78 10.37 0.62
N GLY A 103 20.33 9.42 1.44
CA GLY A 103 19.19 9.61 2.33
C GLY A 103 17.82 9.51 1.65
N VAL A 104 17.77 9.18 0.35
CA VAL A 104 16.53 9.01 -0.40
C VAL A 104 16.48 7.61 -0.97
N PRO A 105 15.35 6.88 -0.84
CA PRO A 105 15.17 5.58 -1.47
C PRO A 105 15.31 5.67 -2.99
N CYS A 106 16.18 4.86 -3.56
CA CYS A 106 16.40 4.78 -5.01
C CYS A 106 16.66 3.34 -5.45
N GLN A 107 16.57 3.10 -6.76
CA GLN A 107 16.91 1.83 -7.38
C GLN A 107 18.19 1.98 -8.20
N VAL A 108 19.18 1.13 -7.89
CA VAL A 108 20.42 1.02 -8.64
C VAL A 108 20.60 -0.39 -9.18
N GLU A 109 21.35 -0.53 -10.27
CA GLU A 109 21.68 -1.82 -10.85
C GLU A 109 23.19 -1.93 -11.03
N GLY A 110 23.74 -3.08 -10.66
CA GLY A 110 25.18 -3.32 -10.83
C GLY A 110 25.52 -4.81 -10.82
N GLU A 111 26.72 -5.10 -11.28
CA GLU A 111 27.33 -6.41 -11.19
C GLU A 111 27.94 -6.61 -9.80
N VAL A 112 27.73 -7.76 -9.19
CA VAL A 112 28.36 -8.14 -7.92
C VAL A 112 29.84 -8.42 -8.18
N ILE A 113 30.71 -7.54 -7.72
CA ILE A 113 32.17 -7.65 -7.88
C ILE A 113 32.85 -8.28 -6.66
N TYR A 114 32.17 -8.25 -5.50
CA TYR A 114 32.70 -8.80 -4.26
C TYR A 114 31.59 -9.29 -3.34
N GLN A 115 31.83 -10.40 -2.62
CA GLN A 115 30.94 -10.95 -1.62
C GLN A 115 31.74 -11.56 -0.47
N GLU A 116 31.44 -11.17 0.77
CA GLU A 116 32.09 -11.70 1.97
C GLU A 116 31.09 -11.83 3.14
N VAL A 117 31.29 -12.88 3.95
CA VAL A 117 30.63 -13.01 5.25
C VAL A 117 31.62 -12.66 6.35
N THR A 118 31.43 -11.53 6.99
CA THR A 118 32.25 -11.11 8.14
C THR A 118 31.58 -11.50 9.46
N PHE A 119 32.40 -11.70 10.51
CA PHE A 119 31.91 -12.09 11.84
C PHE A 119 32.17 -11.02 12.90
N LYS A 120 32.93 -9.98 12.57
CA LYS A 120 33.24 -8.87 13.47
C LYS A 120 32.66 -7.56 12.92
N PRO A 121 32.01 -6.73 13.74
CA PRO A 121 31.64 -6.94 15.17
C PRO A 121 30.52 -7.95 15.37
N ARG A 122 29.82 -8.36 14.31
CA ARG A 122 28.77 -9.39 14.27
C ARG A 122 28.72 -10.04 12.89
N LYS A 123 28.06 -11.19 12.80
CA LYS A 123 27.85 -11.87 11.52
C LYS A 123 27.05 -10.97 10.58
N GLN A 124 27.61 -10.69 9.40
CA GLN A 124 26.98 -9.89 8.35
C GLN A 124 27.48 -10.32 6.98
N LEU A 125 26.66 -10.13 5.97
CA LEU A 125 27.02 -10.31 4.57
C LEU A 125 27.27 -8.95 3.96
N ILE A 126 28.46 -8.75 3.39
CA ILE A 126 28.87 -7.54 2.68
C ILE A 126 29.02 -7.89 1.21
N ILE A 127 28.43 -7.08 0.37
CA ILE A 127 28.46 -7.21 -1.09
C ILE A 127 28.88 -5.87 -1.68
N GLN A 128 29.69 -5.90 -2.72
CA GLN A 128 29.95 -4.74 -3.55
C GLN A 128 29.33 -4.94 -4.93
N ILE A 129 28.61 -3.93 -5.37
CA ILE A 129 28.14 -3.86 -6.75
C ILE A 129 28.80 -2.69 -7.47
N ALA A 130 29.08 -2.88 -8.73
CA ALA A 130 29.61 -1.83 -9.63
C ALA A 130 28.69 -1.71 -10.84
N ASP A 131 28.48 -0.50 -11.29
CA ASP A 131 27.82 -0.19 -12.54
C ASP A 131 28.81 0.35 -13.60
N GLY A 132 28.30 0.64 -14.78
CA GLY A 132 29.14 1.23 -15.85
C GLY A 132 29.65 2.65 -15.59
N SER A 133 29.26 3.30 -14.47
CA SER A 133 29.70 4.66 -14.10
C SER A 133 31.10 4.70 -13.46
N GLY A 134 31.66 3.53 -13.12
CA GLY A 134 32.92 3.41 -12.37
C GLY A 134 32.76 3.57 -10.85
N SER A 135 31.54 3.72 -10.37
CA SER A 135 31.22 3.82 -8.95
C SER A 135 30.85 2.46 -8.34
N VAL A 136 31.10 2.32 -7.05
CA VAL A 136 30.85 1.10 -6.28
C VAL A 136 29.91 1.41 -5.13
N LEU A 137 28.95 0.52 -4.87
CA LEU A 137 28.04 0.61 -3.74
C LEU A 137 28.15 -0.64 -2.88
N PHE A 138 28.18 -0.46 -1.55
CA PHE A 138 28.14 -1.54 -0.60
C PHE A 138 26.70 -1.90 -0.24
N LEU A 139 26.38 -3.20 -0.25
CA LEU A 139 25.11 -3.72 0.24
C LEU A 139 25.40 -4.56 1.49
N ARG A 140 24.79 -4.19 2.62
CA ARG A 140 25.05 -4.82 3.91
C ARG A 140 23.82 -5.49 4.48
N PHE A 141 23.93 -6.80 4.82
CA PHE A 141 22.86 -7.60 5.38
C PHE A 141 23.28 -8.15 6.73
N ILE A 142 22.62 -7.73 7.80
CA ILE A 142 22.85 -8.20 9.17
C ILE A 142 22.14 -9.55 9.39
N HIS A 143 20.98 -9.73 8.75
CA HIS A 143 20.22 -10.96 8.70
C HIS A 143 20.13 -11.44 7.27
N PHE A 144 20.61 -12.64 7.00
CA PHE A 144 20.62 -13.21 5.66
C PHE A 144 20.57 -14.74 5.72
N TYR A 145 20.07 -15.35 4.65
CA TYR A 145 20.00 -16.78 4.46
C TYR A 145 20.98 -17.21 3.35
N ALA A 146 21.28 -18.50 3.28
CA ALA A 146 22.14 -19.06 2.22
C ALA A 146 21.58 -18.80 0.80
N SER A 147 20.26 -18.70 0.66
CA SER A 147 19.59 -18.32 -0.59
C SER A 147 19.98 -16.90 -1.04
N ASN A 148 20.09 -15.94 -0.11
CA ASN A 148 20.52 -14.58 -0.41
C ASN A 148 21.95 -14.55 -0.96
N GLN A 149 22.87 -15.34 -0.37
CA GLN A 149 24.25 -15.44 -0.85
C GLN A 149 24.30 -15.96 -2.30
N LYS A 150 23.50 -17.01 -2.62
CA LYS A 150 23.43 -17.54 -4.00
C LYS A 150 22.83 -16.55 -4.99
N GLN A 151 21.83 -15.79 -4.58
CA GLN A 151 21.18 -14.77 -5.41
C GLN A 151 22.15 -13.64 -5.76
N MET A 152 23.05 -13.29 -4.84
CA MET A 152 24.01 -12.19 -4.97
C MET A 152 25.46 -12.69 -5.16
N ALA A 153 25.65 -13.84 -5.84
CA ALA A 153 26.98 -14.37 -6.12
C ALA A 153 27.76 -13.43 -7.05
N VAL A 154 29.09 -13.41 -6.89
CA VAL A 154 30.00 -12.62 -7.73
C VAL A 154 29.76 -12.94 -9.23
N GLY A 155 29.74 -11.91 -10.06
CA GLY A 155 29.43 -11.97 -11.49
C GLY A 155 27.94 -11.87 -11.82
N LYS A 156 27.04 -11.90 -10.83
CA LYS A 156 25.60 -11.68 -11.07
C LYS A 156 25.27 -10.21 -11.15
N ARG A 157 24.36 -9.89 -12.05
CA ARG A 157 23.80 -8.54 -12.19
C ARG A 157 22.50 -8.45 -11.38
N ILE A 158 22.46 -7.54 -10.44
CA ILE A 158 21.34 -7.39 -9.50
C ILE A 158 20.87 -5.94 -9.43
N ARG A 159 19.57 -5.77 -9.08
CA ARG A 159 19.00 -4.48 -8.72
C ARG A 159 18.84 -4.41 -7.20
N ALA A 160 19.30 -3.32 -6.62
CA ALA A 160 19.16 -3.00 -5.21
C ALA A 160 18.25 -1.78 -5.05
N VAL A 161 17.19 -1.91 -4.25
CA VAL A 161 16.26 -0.83 -3.92
C VAL A 161 16.39 -0.53 -2.44
N GLY A 162 16.76 0.69 -2.12
CA GLY A 162 16.97 1.12 -0.74
C GLY A 162 17.48 2.55 -0.64
N GLU A 163 17.75 2.98 0.57
CA GLU A 163 18.32 4.28 0.91
C GLU A 163 19.85 4.16 1.01
N ILE A 164 20.57 5.00 0.28
CA ILE A 164 22.04 5.07 0.38
C ILE A 164 22.41 5.93 1.58
N LYS A 165 23.38 5.47 2.37
CA LYS A 165 23.96 6.16 3.52
C LYS A 165 25.47 6.11 3.45
N HIS A 166 26.13 7.11 4.02
CA HIS A 166 27.57 7.03 4.23
C HIS A 166 27.89 6.00 5.30
N GLY A 167 28.67 5.00 4.94
CA GLY A 167 29.10 3.92 5.81
C GLY A 167 30.62 3.94 6.04
N PHE A 168 31.12 2.95 6.80
CA PHE A 168 32.55 2.84 7.12
C PHE A 168 33.42 2.54 5.90
N HIS A 169 32.89 1.80 4.93
CA HIS A 169 33.62 1.39 3.72
C HIS A 169 33.32 2.29 2.51
N GLY A 170 32.46 3.29 2.66
CA GLY A 170 31.94 4.13 1.57
C GLY A 170 30.42 4.17 1.61
N ASP A 171 29.81 4.51 0.48
CA ASP A 171 28.36 4.56 0.38
C ASP A 171 27.76 3.16 0.46
N GLU A 172 26.75 2.98 1.33
CA GLU A 172 26.15 1.67 1.58
C GLU A 172 24.62 1.73 1.63
N MET A 173 23.99 0.63 1.22
CA MET A 173 22.58 0.33 1.54
C MET A 173 22.51 -0.76 2.60
N ILE A 174 21.71 -0.57 3.65
CA ILE A 174 21.50 -1.55 4.70
C ILE A 174 20.18 -2.29 4.44
N HIS A 175 20.25 -3.61 4.28
CA HIS A 175 19.08 -4.45 3.96
C HIS A 175 18.27 -3.98 2.74
N PRO A 176 18.92 -3.63 1.59
CA PRO A 176 18.15 -3.29 0.41
C PRO A 176 17.29 -4.47 -0.06
N LYS A 177 16.20 -4.16 -0.77
CA LYS A 177 15.47 -5.18 -1.52
C LYS A 177 16.28 -5.56 -2.75
N ILE A 178 16.51 -6.85 -2.94
CA ILE A 178 17.26 -7.37 -4.08
C ILE A 178 16.32 -7.99 -5.10
N ARG A 179 16.52 -7.65 -6.36
CA ARG A 179 15.88 -8.28 -7.52
C ARG A 179 16.95 -8.75 -8.49
N ASP A 180 16.64 -9.80 -9.22
CA ASP A 180 17.45 -10.23 -10.36
C ASP A 180 17.28 -9.20 -11.48
N ALA A 181 18.38 -8.73 -12.05
CA ALA A 181 18.35 -7.81 -13.20
C ALA A 181 17.96 -8.54 -14.48
N GLU A 182 18.30 -9.84 -14.57
CA GLU A 182 17.98 -10.67 -15.72
C GLU A 182 16.54 -11.18 -15.60
N GLY A 183 15.67 -10.75 -16.53
CA GLY A 183 14.31 -11.29 -16.66
C GLY A 183 13.20 -10.54 -15.88
N SER A 184 13.51 -9.58 -15.03
CA SER A 184 12.50 -8.71 -14.42
C SER A 184 12.45 -7.34 -15.10
N GLY A 185 11.32 -6.99 -15.73
CA GLY A 185 11.08 -5.62 -16.22
C GLY A 185 11.15 -4.58 -15.10
N LEU A 186 11.25 -3.31 -15.47
CA LEU A 186 11.05 -2.20 -14.52
C LEU A 186 9.57 -2.13 -14.13
N ALA A 187 9.29 -1.56 -12.98
CA ALA A 187 7.91 -1.28 -12.60
C ALA A 187 7.32 -0.21 -13.55
N GLU A 188 6.09 -0.42 -14.00
CA GLU A 188 5.38 0.52 -14.88
C GLU A 188 4.76 1.69 -14.11
N SER A 189 4.61 1.54 -12.80
CA SER A 189 4.06 2.53 -11.87
C SER A 189 4.90 2.61 -10.60
N LEU A 190 4.77 3.72 -9.87
CA LEU A 190 5.37 3.84 -8.54
C LEU A 190 4.83 2.74 -7.62
N THR A 191 5.72 2.13 -6.86
CA THR A 191 5.41 0.96 -6.04
C THR A 191 4.79 1.37 -4.70
N PRO A 192 3.50 1.08 -4.45
CA PRO A 192 2.85 1.42 -3.19
C PRO A 192 3.33 0.51 -2.06
N ILE A 193 3.54 1.08 -0.88
CA ILE A 193 3.89 0.39 0.36
C ILE A 193 2.74 0.55 1.34
N TYR A 194 2.12 -0.55 1.71
CA TYR A 194 0.95 -0.59 2.58
C TYR A 194 1.30 -0.86 4.04
N PRO A 195 0.49 -0.38 5.00
CA PRO A 195 0.49 -0.92 6.35
C PRO A 195 0.31 -2.44 6.30
N THR A 196 1.11 -3.18 7.07
CA THR A 196 1.06 -4.65 7.05
C THR A 196 1.39 -5.25 8.41
N VAL A 197 1.16 -6.55 8.57
CA VAL A 197 1.47 -7.31 9.78
C VAL A 197 2.53 -8.37 9.49
N ASN A 198 3.17 -8.86 10.55
CA ASN A 198 4.21 -9.89 10.43
C ASN A 198 3.71 -11.11 9.64
N GLY A 199 4.48 -11.49 8.63
CA GLY A 199 4.23 -12.61 7.74
C GLY A 199 3.26 -12.34 6.57
N LEU A 200 2.73 -11.12 6.40
CA LEU A 200 2.06 -10.69 5.18
C LEU A 200 3.01 -9.75 4.42
N ASN A 201 3.60 -10.25 3.34
CA ASN A 201 4.57 -9.48 2.56
C ASN A 201 3.89 -8.51 1.59
N GLN A 202 4.59 -7.43 1.23
CA GLN A 202 4.10 -6.38 0.35
C GLN A 202 3.66 -6.89 -1.04
N PRO A 203 4.40 -7.78 -1.74
CA PRO A 203 3.96 -8.29 -3.03
C PRO A 203 2.63 -9.03 -2.97
N THR A 204 2.41 -9.85 -1.93
CA THR A 204 1.13 -10.55 -1.73
C THR A 204 0.00 -9.55 -1.46
N LEU A 205 0.22 -8.57 -0.60
CA LEU A 205 -0.79 -7.56 -0.27
C LEU A 205 -1.15 -6.70 -1.49
N ARG A 206 -0.16 -6.23 -2.26
CA ARG A 206 -0.39 -5.51 -3.52
C ARG A 206 -1.24 -6.30 -4.50
N ARG A 207 -0.91 -7.59 -4.71
CA ARG A 207 -1.69 -8.46 -5.59
C ARG A 207 -3.14 -8.60 -5.13
N ILE A 208 -3.37 -8.76 -3.84
CA ILE A 208 -4.71 -8.89 -3.27
C ILE A 208 -5.50 -7.59 -3.46
N ILE A 209 -4.90 -6.44 -3.16
CA ILE A 209 -5.53 -5.13 -3.33
C ILE A 209 -5.84 -4.86 -4.80
N GLN A 210 -4.90 -5.15 -5.71
CA GLN A 210 -5.14 -5.00 -7.14
C GLN A 210 -6.32 -5.87 -7.61
N THR A 211 -6.37 -7.12 -7.16
CA THR A 211 -7.52 -7.97 -7.46
C THR A 211 -8.83 -7.39 -6.89
N ALA A 212 -8.79 -6.81 -5.68
CA ALA A 212 -9.96 -6.17 -5.10
C ALA A 212 -10.43 -4.95 -5.92
N LEU A 213 -9.51 -4.11 -6.41
CA LEU A 213 -9.81 -3.00 -7.31
C LEU A 213 -10.46 -3.43 -8.62
N ASP A 214 -10.07 -4.62 -9.13
CA ASP A 214 -10.58 -5.14 -10.40
C ASP A 214 -12.00 -5.73 -10.27
N VAL A 215 -12.30 -6.34 -9.10
CA VAL A 215 -13.59 -7.03 -8.90
C VAL A 215 -14.64 -6.19 -8.16
N THR A 216 -14.23 -5.12 -7.47
CA THR A 216 -15.16 -4.27 -6.71
C THR A 216 -15.82 -3.26 -7.64
N PRO A 217 -17.16 -3.21 -7.69
CA PRO A 217 -17.85 -2.16 -8.44
C PRO A 217 -17.65 -0.81 -7.72
N LEU A 218 -16.77 0.02 -8.29
CA LEU A 218 -16.45 1.36 -7.76
C LEU A 218 -17.43 2.40 -8.33
N HIS A 219 -18.68 2.33 -7.89
CA HIS A 219 -19.67 3.35 -8.24
C HIS A 219 -19.36 4.66 -7.50
N ASP A 220 -19.58 5.78 -8.18
CA ASP A 220 -19.40 7.06 -7.52
C ASP A 220 -20.51 7.32 -6.49
N THR A 221 -20.15 7.92 -5.38
CA THR A 221 -21.04 8.27 -4.28
C THR A 221 -21.64 9.66 -4.47
N LEU A 222 -21.04 10.49 -5.34
CA LEU A 222 -21.43 11.88 -5.55
C LEU A 222 -22.04 12.08 -6.95
N PRO A 223 -23.05 12.95 -7.09
CA PRO A 223 -23.58 13.35 -8.40
C PRO A 223 -22.53 14.09 -9.24
N ASP A 224 -22.53 13.86 -10.56
CA ASP A 224 -21.61 14.50 -11.53
C ASP A 224 -21.60 16.03 -11.43
N ALA A 225 -22.76 16.64 -11.23
CA ALA A 225 -22.88 18.10 -11.07
C ALA A 225 -22.10 18.62 -9.85
N LEU A 226 -22.03 17.83 -8.78
CA LEU A 226 -21.27 18.18 -7.57
C LEU A 226 -19.78 17.98 -7.80
N LEU A 227 -19.39 16.87 -8.41
CA LEU A 227 -17.99 16.58 -8.78
C LEU A 227 -17.45 17.72 -9.67
N GLY A 228 -18.19 18.12 -10.71
CA GLY A 228 -17.79 19.21 -11.60
C GLY A 228 -17.66 20.56 -10.87
N ARG A 229 -18.59 20.89 -9.99
CA ARG A 229 -18.57 22.13 -9.20
C ARG A 229 -17.39 22.20 -8.24
N LEU A 230 -17.05 21.08 -7.60
CA LEU A 230 -15.94 20.97 -6.64
C LEU A 230 -14.60 20.64 -7.31
N LYS A 231 -14.59 20.37 -8.61
CA LYS A 231 -13.43 19.91 -9.38
C LYS A 231 -12.78 18.66 -8.79
N LEU A 232 -13.61 17.74 -8.29
CA LEU A 232 -13.16 16.46 -7.74
C LEU A 232 -13.20 15.37 -8.84
N PRO A 233 -12.20 14.48 -8.89
CA PRO A 233 -12.21 13.33 -9.79
C PRO A 233 -13.23 12.28 -9.32
N TYR A 234 -13.56 11.33 -10.20
CA TYR A 234 -14.35 10.17 -9.82
C TYR A 234 -13.66 9.30 -8.77
N LEU A 235 -14.46 8.64 -7.93
CA LEU A 235 -13.94 7.77 -6.86
C LEU A 235 -13.05 6.65 -7.42
N ALA A 236 -13.51 5.98 -8.48
CA ALA A 236 -12.76 4.91 -9.11
C ALA A 236 -11.40 5.37 -9.65
N GLU A 237 -11.35 6.54 -10.29
CA GLU A 237 -10.12 7.13 -10.81
C GLU A 237 -9.16 7.49 -9.67
N SER A 238 -9.68 8.08 -8.60
CA SER A 238 -8.91 8.45 -7.42
C SER A 238 -8.26 7.25 -6.76
N LEU A 239 -9.02 6.19 -6.52
CA LEU A 239 -8.54 4.95 -5.92
C LEU A 239 -7.49 4.27 -6.82
N ARG A 240 -7.74 4.14 -8.12
CA ARG A 240 -6.78 3.54 -9.06
C ARG A 240 -5.49 4.33 -9.12
N LEU A 241 -5.57 5.67 -9.16
CA LEU A 241 -4.39 6.54 -9.14
C LEU A 241 -3.55 6.33 -7.89
N LEU A 242 -4.18 6.28 -6.71
CA LEU A 242 -3.44 6.13 -5.44
C LEU A 242 -2.85 4.73 -5.26
N HIS A 243 -3.44 3.69 -5.84
CA HIS A 243 -2.90 2.34 -5.77
C HIS A 243 -1.86 2.01 -6.85
N SER A 244 -1.86 2.74 -7.97
CA SER A 244 -0.95 2.53 -9.10
C SER A 244 -0.61 3.85 -9.78
N PRO A 245 0.07 4.76 -9.08
CA PRO A 245 0.37 6.07 -9.65
C PRO A 245 1.41 5.95 -10.77
N PRO A 246 1.19 6.59 -11.92
CA PRO A 246 2.14 6.56 -13.02
C PRO A 246 3.46 7.27 -12.63
N PRO A 247 4.57 6.97 -13.32
CA PRO A 247 5.90 7.52 -13.01
C PRO A 247 6.02 9.03 -13.27
N SER A 248 5.02 9.65 -13.87
CA SER A 248 4.93 11.10 -14.04
C SER A 248 4.71 11.87 -12.73
N PHE A 249 4.24 11.18 -11.67
CA PHE A 249 4.09 11.77 -10.34
C PHE A 249 5.38 11.60 -9.55
N THR A 250 5.73 12.63 -8.77
CA THR A 250 6.79 12.52 -7.77
C THR A 250 6.25 11.91 -6.47
N ILE A 251 7.12 11.25 -5.71
CA ILE A 251 6.78 10.73 -4.38
C ILE A 251 6.26 11.85 -3.47
N HIS A 252 6.83 13.05 -3.58
CA HIS A 252 6.39 14.21 -2.80
C HIS A 252 4.94 14.58 -3.10
N GLN A 253 4.55 14.69 -4.39
CA GLN A 253 3.17 15.00 -4.79
C GLN A 253 2.16 13.97 -4.26
N LEU A 254 2.55 12.69 -4.20
CA LEU A 254 1.69 11.63 -3.68
C LEU A 254 1.56 11.65 -2.15
N SER A 255 2.57 12.16 -1.45
CA SER A 255 2.67 12.11 0.02
C SER A 255 2.10 13.35 0.71
N ASP A 256 2.06 14.51 0.05
CA ASP A 256 1.60 15.77 0.64
C ASP A 256 0.08 15.85 0.83
N GLY A 257 -0.68 14.92 0.26
CA GLY A 257 -2.12 14.82 0.41
C GLY A 257 -2.90 15.93 -0.28
N THR A 258 -2.26 16.71 -1.19
CA THR A 258 -2.88 17.83 -1.93
C THR A 258 -3.45 17.41 -3.27
N LEU A 259 -3.10 16.23 -3.77
CA LEU A 259 -3.64 15.73 -5.04
C LEU A 259 -5.19 15.68 -5.01
N PRO A 260 -5.85 15.98 -6.14
CA PRO A 260 -7.31 15.88 -6.23
C PRO A 260 -7.86 14.52 -5.81
N ALA A 261 -7.12 13.43 -6.05
CA ALA A 261 -7.48 12.08 -5.61
C ALA A 261 -7.56 11.97 -4.08
N TRP A 262 -6.60 12.54 -3.34
CA TRP A 262 -6.65 12.61 -1.87
C TRP A 262 -7.78 13.51 -1.38
N GLN A 263 -8.01 14.65 -2.05
CA GLN A 263 -9.11 15.54 -1.71
C GLN A 263 -10.46 14.87 -1.91
N ARG A 264 -10.59 14.04 -2.97
CA ARG A 264 -11.79 13.26 -3.22
C ARG A 264 -12.09 12.31 -2.06
N LEU A 265 -11.10 11.53 -1.60
CA LEU A 265 -11.29 10.60 -0.49
C LEU A 265 -11.59 11.32 0.83
N LYS A 266 -10.88 12.41 1.13
CA LYS A 266 -11.15 13.23 2.31
C LYS A 266 -12.58 13.80 2.29
N PHE A 267 -13.10 14.12 1.11
CA PHE A 267 -14.47 14.62 0.97
C PHE A 267 -15.51 13.52 1.24
N ASP A 268 -15.22 12.26 0.88
CA ASP A 268 -16.11 11.14 1.15
C ASP A 268 -16.15 10.74 2.65
N GLU A 269 -15.13 11.13 3.43
CA GLU A 269 -15.06 10.88 4.87
C GLU A 269 -15.84 11.94 5.70
N LEU A 270 -16.26 13.06 5.09
CA LEU A 270 -17.00 14.14 5.75
C LEU A 270 -18.51 13.90 5.74
#